data_4cc35dcff65d405ea521c0bc8620f8eb
#
_entry.id   4cc35dcff65d405ea521c0bc8620f8eb
#
_cell.length_a   1.000
_cell.length_b   1.000
_cell.length_c   1.000
_cell.angle_alpha   90.00
_cell.angle_beta   90.00
_cell.angle_gamma   90.00
#
_symmetry.space_group_name_H-M   'P 1'
#
loop_
_entity.id
_entity.type
_entity.pdbx_description
1 polymer ?
#
loop_
_entity_poly.entity_id
_entity_poly.type
_entity_poly.pdbx_seq_one_letter_code
_entity_poly.pdbx_strand_id
1 'polypeptide(L)'
;MGNFIRKLPGLRAWAQVDLGAVIHNFDEAKAKIAPDMRLLAVVKADAYGHGATEVAHALESRADMFAVATAEEALELRQDGIKGDILILGYAPDDSFDDLIENDITPTVDTLEEAYELNDTAERFGRRAKAHIALDTGMSRIGFCANEEGIAQIKEVCALPNIDVRGIFSHFSTADEEDKSFSLLQKERFSSVCAALAAAGINIPIKHLSNSAGIVDLPPCFDMARAGIILYGLYPSDEVERSMKLKPALSLYAKVNFLKEIDEGTAVGYGRTFVANKKTRVATLCAGYADGIPRMIARDGYVLLCGKRAKIIGRVCMDQMMIDVTDIPDVKIGSVATIIGRDGKEEITADEFARWAGTISYEILCGISKRVPRLYDKTK
;
A
#
# COMPACT_ATOMS: atom_id res chain seq x y z
N MET A 1 -23.24 -9.95 4.24
CA MET A 1 -22.99 -8.57 3.79
C MET A 1 -24.20 -7.61 3.88
N GLY A 2 -25.46 -8.07 3.84
CA GLY A 2 -26.63 -7.19 3.74
C GLY A 2 -27.04 -6.36 4.97
N ASN A 3 -26.53 -6.64 6.18
CA ASN A 3 -27.09 -6.04 7.41
C ASN A 3 -26.25 -4.94 8.07
N PHE A 4 -24.97 -4.80 7.74
CA PHE A 4 -24.07 -3.81 8.37
C PHE A 4 -24.21 -2.41 7.74
N ILE A 5 -24.36 -2.34 6.43
CA ILE A 5 -24.43 -1.08 5.65
C ILE A 5 -25.68 -0.23 6.02
N ARG A 6 -26.74 -0.84 6.55
CA ARG A 6 -28.01 -0.15 6.90
C ARG A 6 -27.98 0.70 8.18
N LYS A 7 -26.92 0.62 9.01
CA LYS A 7 -26.90 1.21 10.37
C LYS A 7 -25.92 2.37 10.59
N LEU A 8 -25.34 2.95 9.54
CA LEU A 8 -24.41 4.08 9.69
C LEU A 8 -25.09 5.41 9.30
N PRO A 9 -25.80 6.08 10.24
CA PRO A 9 -26.38 7.39 9.99
C PRO A 9 -25.27 8.43 9.83
N GLY A 10 -25.38 9.27 8.80
CA GLY A 10 -24.50 10.44 8.62
C GLY A 10 -23.32 10.30 7.65
N LEU A 11 -22.91 9.09 7.27
CA LEU A 11 -21.82 8.93 6.29
C LEU A 11 -22.31 9.23 4.87
N ARG A 12 -21.55 10.08 4.15
CA ARG A 12 -21.78 10.39 2.73
C ARG A 12 -21.00 9.45 1.79
N ALA A 13 -19.77 9.15 2.18
CA ALA A 13 -18.86 8.20 1.53
C ALA A 13 -17.99 7.54 2.61
N TRP A 14 -17.55 6.30 2.42
CA TRP A 14 -16.69 5.57 3.34
C TRP A 14 -15.95 4.43 2.64
N ALA A 15 -14.82 4.04 3.19
CA ALA A 15 -14.12 2.82 2.85
C ALA A 15 -14.44 1.75 3.92
N GLN A 16 -14.83 0.56 3.49
CA GLN A 16 -14.99 -0.62 4.35
C GLN A 16 -13.72 -1.45 4.23
N VAL A 17 -13.06 -1.73 5.35
CA VAL A 17 -11.84 -2.53 5.40
C VAL A 17 -12.11 -3.84 6.13
N ASP A 18 -11.85 -4.95 5.46
CA ASP A 18 -11.95 -6.32 6.00
C ASP A 18 -10.58 -6.74 6.55
N LEU A 19 -10.39 -6.59 7.87
CA LEU A 19 -9.17 -7.01 8.55
C LEU A 19 -8.97 -8.54 8.51
N GLY A 20 -10.06 -9.31 8.40
CA GLY A 20 -9.98 -10.76 8.21
C GLY A 20 -9.39 -11.12 6.85
N ALA A 21 -9.67 -10.32 5.80
CA ALA A 21 -9.03 -10.48 4.50
C ALA A 21 -7.53 -10.15 4.58
N VAL A 22 -7.13 -9.10 5.31
CA VAL A 22 -5.71 -8.75 5.52
C VAL A 22 -4.97 -9.90 6.21
N ILE A 23 -5.52 -10.46 7.29
CA ILE A 23 -4.95 -11.61 7.99
C ILE A 23 -4.84 -12.82 7.06
N HIS A 24 -5.89 -13.15 6.31
CA HIS A 24 -5.89 -14.23 5.35
C HIS A 24 -4.80 -14.06 4.29
N ASN A 25 -4.64 -12.86 3.75
CA ASN A 25 -3.63 -12.55 2.75
C ASN A 25 -2.20 -12.64 3.31
N PHE A 26 -2.01 -12.23 4.58
CA PHE A 26 -0.75 -12.43 5.28
C PHE A 26 -0.41 -13.91 5.41
N ASP A 27 -1.38 -14.74 5.81
CA ASP A 27 -1.19 -16.19 5.94
C ASP A 27 -0.88 -16.85 4.58
N GLU A 28 -1.55 -16.42 3.49
CA GLU A 28 -1.23 -16.84 2.12
C GLU A 28 0.20 -16.47 1.71
N ALA A 29 0.65 -15.24 2.04
CA ALA A 29 2.03 -14.81 1.79
C ALA A 29 3.04 -15.61 2.61
N LYS A 30 2.74 -15.88 3.90
CA LYS A 30 3.59 -16.70 4.76
C LYS A 30 3.71 -18.14 4.26
N ALA A 31 2.66 -18.70 3.68
CA ALA A 31 2.67 -20.04 3.09
C ALA A 31 3.50 -20.14 1.79
N LYS A 32 3.80 -19.03 1.13
CA LYS A 32 4.61 -18.97 -0.11
C LYS A 32 6.11 -18.90 0.14
N ILE A 33 6.54 -18.48 1.32
CA ILE A 33 7.97 -18.37 1.67
C ILE A 33 8.43 -19.60 2.45
N ALA A 34 9.74 -19.73 2.67
CA ALA A 34 10.28 -20.84 3.45
C ALA A 34 9.77 -20.78 4.92
N PRO A 35 9.56 -21.92 5.59
CA PRO A 35 8.96 -21.96 6.94
C PRO A 35 9.71 -21.13 7.99
N ASP A 36 11.03 -21.07 7.90
CA ASP A 36 11.96 -20.35 8.77
C ASP A 36 12.20 -18.89 8.34
N MET A 37 11.75 -18.51 7.14
CA MET A 37 11.86 -17.15 6.65
C MET A 37 10.88 -16.23 7.38
N ARG A 38 11.34 -15.06 7.77
CA ARG A 38 10.51 -14.00 8.37
C ARG A 38 9.63 -13.34 7.33
N LEU A 39 8.47 -12.85 7.75
CA LEU A 39 7.58 -12.07 6.91
C LEU A 39 7.31 -10.70 7.55
N LEU A 40 7.77 -9.67 6.88
CA LEU A 40 7.58 -8.27 7.25
C LEU A 40 6.30 -7.75 6.59
N ALA A 41 5.43 -7.11 7.37
CA ALA A 41 4.22 -6.45 6.88
C ALA A 41 4.50 -4.98 6.54
N VAL A 42 4.31 -4.58 5.28
CA VAL A 42 4.50 -3.20 4.83
C VAL A 42 3.19 -2.43 5.00
N VAL A 43 3.17 -1.49 5.95
CA VAL A 43 1.99 -0.71 6.35
C VAL A 43 2.15 0.81 6.09
N LYS A 44 3.11 1.20 5.26
CA LYS A 44 3.33 2.60 4.84
C LYS A 44 2.14 3.17 4.08
N ALA A 45 2.09 4.49 3.93
CA ALA A 45 1.02 5.23 3.27
C ALA A 45 -0.37 4.85 3.83
N ASP A 46 -0.48 4.90 5.17
CA ASP A 46 -1.69 4.52 5.91
C ASP A 46 -2.16 3.10 5.55
N ALA A 47 -1.20 2.13 5.55
CA ALA A 47 -1.42 0.75 5.09
C ALA A 47 -2.02 0.71 3.67
N TYR A 48 -1.42 1.46 2.74
CA TYR A 48 -1.95 1.62 1.36
C TYR A 48 -3.41 2.11 1.37
N GLY A 49 -3.72 3.05 2.27
CA GLY A 49 -5.06 3.62 2.42
C GLY A 49 -6.06 2.80 3.24
N HIS A 50 -5.62 1.70 3.85
CA HIS A 50 -6.50 0.82 4.65
C HIS A 50 -6.58 1.17 6.15
N GLY A 51 -5.70 2.08 6.64
CA GLY A 51 -5.56 2.40 8.06
C GLY A 51 -4.43 1.62 8.71
N ALA A 52 -3.26 2.28 8.88
CA ALA A 52 -2.02 1.62 9.32
C ALA A 52 -2.16 1.02 10.72
N THR A 53 -2.74 1.76 11.64
CA THR A 53 -2.95 1.37 13.03
C THR A 53 -3.75 0.08 13.16
N GLU A 54 -4.95 0.01 12.56
CA GLU A 54 -5.82 -1.16 12.65
C GLU A 54 -5.22 -2.38 11.94
N VAL A 55 -4.57 -2.16 10.79
CA VAL A 55 -3.88 -3.24 10.06
C VAL A 55 -2.70 -3.77 10.89
N ALA A 56 -1.91 -2.88 11.50
CA ALA A 56 -0.78 -3.29 12.35
C ALA A 56 -1.27 -4.07 13.58
N HIS A 57 -2.29 -3.61 14.29
CA HIS A 57 -2.89 -4.37 15.40
C HIS A 57 -3.42 -5.74 14.97
N ALA A 58 -4.07 -5.82 13.81
CA ALA A 58 -4.58 -7.10 13.29
C ALA A 58 -3.46 -8.11 12.98
N LEU A 59 -2.25 -7.63 12.66
CA LEU A 59 -1.10 -8.45 12.28
C LEU A 59 -0.04 -8.57 13.39
N GLU A 60 -0.16 -7.88 14.52
CA GLU A 60 0.90 -7.78 15.54
C GLU A 60 1.37 -9.13 16.11
N SER A 61 0.46 -10.09 16.23
CA SER A 61 0.82 -11.45 16.69
C SER A 61 1.35 -12.37 15.60
N ARG A 62 1.46 -11.89 14.36
CA ARG A 62 1.76 -12.69 13.15
C ARG A 62 2.98 -12.18 12.40
N ALA A 63 3.07 -10.85 12.23
CA ALA A 63 4.18 -10.22 11.52
C ALA A 63 5.46 -10.27 12.36
N ASP A 64 6.56 -10.64 11.72
CA ASP A 64 7.88 -10.64 12.37
C ASP A 64 8.44 -9.22 12.53
N MET A 65 7.95 -8.27 11.70
CA MET A 65 8.33 -6.85 11.68
C MET A 65 7.30 -6.06 10.88
N PHE A 66 7.14 -4.79 11.19
CA PHE A 66 6.40 -3.84 10.36
C PHE A 66 7.35 -2.95 9.57
N ALA A 67 6.90 -2.43 8.42
CA ALA A 67 7.66 -1.43 7.69
C ALA A 67 6.78 -0.28 7.22
N VAL A 68 7.33 0.90 7.37
CA VAL A 68 6.74 2.19 6.99
C VAL A 68 7.70 2.96 6.07
N ALA A 69 7.30 4.15 5.61
CA ALA A 69 8.14 4.95 4.73
C ALA A 69 8.80 6.13 5.43
N THR A 70 8.21 6.65 6.51
CA THR A 70 8.68 7.88 7.18
C THR A 70 8.75 7.72 8.70
N ALA A 71 9.45 8.63 9.37
CA ALA A 71 9.55 8.67 10.82
C ALA A 71 8.17 8.91 11.47
N GLU A 72 7.36 9.78 10.89
CA GLU A 72 6.02 10.09 11.40
C GLU A 72 5.11 8.87 11.40
N GLU A 73 5.11 8.07 10.32
CA GLU A 73 4.34 6.82 10.24
C GLU A 73 4.79 5.82 11.31
N ALA A 74 6.11 5.72 11.57
CA ALA A 74 6.65 4.83 12.59
C ALA A 74 6.25 5.28 14.00
N LEU A 75 6.35 6.57 14.28
CA LEU A 75 5.96 7.16 15.57
C LEU A 75 4.45 7.03 15.81
N GLU A 76 3.61 7.21 14.79
CA GLU A 76 2.16 6.99 14.89
C GLU A 76 1.85 5.56 15.35
N LEU A 77 2.49 4.55 14.75
CA LEU A 77 2.32 3.15 15.16
C LEU A 77 2.78 2.92 16.61
N ARG A 78 3.91 3.51 17.02
CA ARG A 78 4.41 3.40 18.40
C ARG A 78 3.47 4.06 19.40
N GLN A 79 2.98 5.27 19.12
CA GLN A 79 2.03 6.01 19.95
C GLN A 79 0.72 5.25 20.14
N ASP A 80 0.29 4.52 19.09
CA ASP A 80 -0.90 3.68 19.14
C ASP A 80 -0.66 2.32 19.81
N GLY A 81 0.56 2.05 20.28
CA GLY A 81 0.89 0.93 21.15
C GLY A 81 1.45 -0.31 20.47
N ILE A 82 1.75 -0.27 19.17
CA ILE A 82 2.43 -1.38 18.46
C ILE A 82 3.78 -1.65 19.11
N LYS A 83 4.05 -2.90 19.50
CA LYS A 83 5.27 -3.35 20.21
C LYS A 83 6.28 -4.02 19.28
N GLY A 84 5.82 -4.58 18.15
CA GLY A 84 6.68 -5.26 17.17
C GLY A 84 7.78 -4.34 16.62
N ASP A 85 8.84 -4.90 16.07
CA ASP A 85 9.90 -4.14 15.41
C ASP A 85 9.33 -3.33 14.24
N ILE A 86 9.76 -2.06 14.09
CA ILE A 86 9.34 -1.17 13.01
C ILE A 86 10.58 -0.74 12.24
N LEU A 87 10.55 -0.94 10.92
CA LEU A 87 11.59 -0.52 9.96
C LEU A 87 11.08 0.64 9.11
N ILE A 88 11.84 1.72 9.02
CA ILE A 88 11.61 2.78 8.04
C ILE A 88 12.35 2.41 6.76
N LEU A 89 11.61 2.17 5.65
CA LEU A 89 12.19 1.77 4.34
C LEU A 89 12.65 2.96 3.50
N GLY A 90 12.26 4.16 3.89
CA GLY A 90 12.61 5.42 3.20
C GLY A 90 13.63 6.22 3.99
N TYR A 91 13.77 7.47 3.58
CA TYR A 91 14.61 8.46 4.26
C TYR A 91 14.01 8.85 5.62
N ALA A 92 14.84 8.85 6.64
CA ALA A 92 14.53 9.42 7.95
C ALA A 92 15.42 10.67 8.14
N PRO A 93 14.84 11.88 8.30
CA PRO A 93 15.62 13.09 8.55
C PRO A 93 16.46 12.96 9.84
N ASP A 94 17.66 13.54 9.85
CA ASP A 94 18.59 13.44 10.98
C ASP A 94 18.00 14.00 12.28
N ASP A 95 17.16 15.04 12.19
CA ASP A 95 16.44 15.61 13.31
C ASP A 95 15.35 14.71 13.90
N SER A 96 15.04 13.59 13.24
CA SER A 96 14.14 12.54 13.75
C SER A 96 14.86 11.46 14.55
N PHE A 97 16.20 11.35 14.49
CA PHE A 97 16.94 10.24 15.08
C PHE A 97 16.79 10.15 16.61
N ASP A 98 16.66 11.28 17.28
CA ASP A 98 16.39 11.31 18.72
C ASP A 98 15.09 10.52 19.04
N ASP A 99 14.00 10.86 18.36
CA ASP A 99 12.70 10.20 18.52
C ASP A 99 12.75 8.70 18.12
N LEU A 100 13.48 8.37 17.05
CA LEU A 100 13.60 6.97 16.59
C LEU A 100 14.33 6.10 17.62
N ILE A 101 15.42 6.62 18.22
CA ILE A 101 16.18 5.89 19.25
C ILE A 101 15.36 5.75 20.52
N GLU A 102 14.66 6.80 20.96
CA GLU A 102 13.80 6.74 22.16
C GLU A 102 12.69 5.71 22.03
N ASN A 103 12.11 5.61 20.83
CA ASN A 103 10.97 4.74 20.54
C ASN A 103 11.35 3.36 19.95
N ASP A 104 12.64 2.99 19.96
CA ASP A 104 13.15 1.72 19.43
C ASP A 104 12.68 1.42 18.01
N ILE A 105 12.77 2.43 17.12
CA ILE A 105 12.45 2.36 15.69
C ILE A 105 13.76 2.18 14.92
N THR A 106 13.74 1.32 13.91
CA THR A 106 14.91 0.99 13.09
C THR A 106 14.89 1.83 11.80
N PRO A 107 15.78 2.82 11.62
CA PRO A 107 15.93 3.52 10.35
C PRO A 107 16.65 2.66 9.29
N THR A 108 16.47 3.03 8.03
CA THR A 108 17.36 2.64 6.95
C THR A 108 18.57 3.58 6.93
N VAL A 109 19.74 3.03 6.70
CA VAL A 109 21.00 3.77 6.42
C VAL A 109 21.37 3.48 4.97
N ASP A 110 21.48 4.54 4.17
CA ASP A 110 21.81 4.43 2.74
C ASP A 110 23.01 5.27 2.31
N THR A 111 23.56 6.10 3.24
CA THR A 111 24.79 6.89 3.06
C THR A 111 25.68 6.79 4.30
N LEU A 112 26.98 7.14 4.15
CA LEU A 112 27.91 7.25 5.29
C LEU A 112 27.56 8.41 6.20
N GLU A 113 27.12 9.52 5.64
CA GLU A 113 26.70 10.72 6.36
C GLU A 113 25.59 10.40 7.36
N GLU A 114 24.52 9.72 6.91
CA GLU A 114 23.46 9.26 7.80
C GLU A 114 23.95 8.31 8.88
N ALA A 115 24.89 7.41 8.53
CA ALA A 115 25.47 6.49 9.49
C ALA A 115 26.23 7.22 10.61
N TYR A 116 26.99 8.25 10.27
CA TYR A 116 27.71 9.06 11.26
C TYR A 116 26.75 9.83 12.16
N GLU A 117 25.76 10.52 11.59
CA GLU A 117 24.76 11.27 12.37
C GLU A 117 23.97 10.34 13.31
N LEU A 118 23.56 9.16 12.82
CA LEU A 118 22.89 8.17 13.66
C LEU A 118 23.79 7.64 14.77
N ASN A 119 25.10 7.41 14.47
CA ASN A 119 26.08 6.98 15.46
C ASN A 119 26.27 8.02 16.57
N ASP A 120 26.44 9.29 16.20
CA ASP A 120 26.68 10.39 17.14
C ASP A 120 25.42 10.66 17.98
N THR A 121 24.25 10.54 17.38
CA THR A 121 22.98 10.61 18.11
C THR A 121 22.87 9.46 19.12
N ALA A 122 23.15 8.23 18.71
CA ALA A 122 23.11 7.06 19.59
C ALA A 122 24.10 7.18 20.76
N GLU A 123 25.27 7.78 20.55
CA GLU A 123 26.26 8.08 21.60
C GLU A 123 25.67 9.02 22.65
N ARG A 124 24.99 10.12 22.23
CA ARG A 124 24.33 11.06 23.15
C ARG A 124 23.27 10.38 24.02
N PHE A 125 22.58 9.35 23.53
CA PHE A 125 21.61 8.56 24.27
C PHE A 125 22.24 7.44 25.10
N GLY A 126 23.56 7.19 24.97
CA GLY A 126 24.23 6.06 25.62
C GLY A 126 23.68 4.69 25.20
N ARG A 127 23.17 4.57 23.96
CA ARG A 127 22.56 3.37 23.41
C ARG A 127 23.19 3.02 22.06
N ARG A 128 22.95 1.81 21.58
CA ARG A 128 23.22 1.45 20.20
C ARG A 128 21.94 1.57 19.37
N ALA A 129 21.96 2.34 18.29
CA ALA A 129 20.85 2.46 17.36
C ALA A 129 20.78 1.24 16.45
N LYS A 130 19.61 0.59 16.36
CA LYS A 130 19.35 -0.44 15.34
C LYS A 130 19.32 0.21 13.98
N ALA A 131 19.85 -0.44 12.96
CA ALA A 131 19.79 0.02 11.57
C ALA A 131 19.67 -1.14 10.58
N HIS A 132 18.99 -0.91 9.45
CA HIS A 132 19.12 -1.73 8.25
C HIS A 132 19.84 -0.95 7.15
N ILE A 133 20.76 -1.61 6.46
CA ILE A 133 21.50 -1.04 5.34
C ILE A 133 20.73 -1.23 4.06
N ALA A 134 20.53 -0.16 3.29
CA ALA A 134 20.04 -0.26 1.92
C ALA A 134 21.19 -0.51 0.95
N LEU A 135 21.01 -1.48 0.04
CA LEU A 135 21.96 -1.79 -1.03
C LEU A 135 21.29 -1.59 -2.39
N ASP A 136 21.85 -0.77 -3.24
CA ASP A 136 21.37 -0.62 -4.61
C ASP A 136 21.97 -1.71 -5.50
N THR A 137 21.11 -2.64 -5.91
CA THR A 137 21.47 -3.72 -6.84
C THR A 137 21.00 -3.44 -8.28
N GLY A 138 20.44 -2.25 -8.54
CA GLY A 138 20.04 -1.82 -9.88
C GLY A 138 18.66 -1.15 -9.97
N MET A 139 17.99 -0.85 -8.85
CA MET A 139 16.79 0.00 -8.86
C MET A 139 17.15 1.49 -8.97
N SER A 140 18.36 1.87 -8.58
CA SER A 140 18.90 3.23 -8.66
C SER A 140 18.04 4.28 -7.95
N ARG A 141 17.54 3.93 -6.76
CA ARG A 141 16.68 4.80 -5.96
C ARG A 141 17.37 5.29 -4.69
N ILE A 142 17.86 4.38 -3.85
CA ILE A 142 18.58 4.62 -2.60
C ILE A 142 19.56 3.47 -2.36
N GLY A 143 20.57 3.68 -1.51
CA GLY A 143 21.45 2.63 -0.98
C GLY A 143 22.87 2.69 -1.51
N PHE A 144 23.75 2.03 -0.78
CA PHE A 144 25.15 1.83 -1.18
C PHE A 144 25.24 1.05 -2.48
N CYS A 145 26.18 1.41 -3.34
CA CYS A 145 26.35 0.71 -4.62
C CYS A 145 26.84 -0.73 -4.42
N ALA A 146 26.35 -1.67 -5.24
CA ALA A 146 26.79 -3.07 -5.21
C ALA A 146 28.15 -3.26 -5.92
N ASN A 147 29.19 -2.55 -5.46
CA ASN A 147 30.57 -2.58 -5.98
C ASN A 147 31.59 -2.53 -4.82
N GLU A 148 32.88 -2.48 -5.13
CA GLU A 148 33.96 -2.46 -4.13
C GLU A 148 33.87 -1.24 -3.20
N GLU A 149 33.52 -0.07 -3.74
CA GLU A 149 33.35 1.17 -2.97
C GLU A 149 32.21 1.05 -1.96
N GLY A 150 31.01 0.63 -2.40
CA GLY A 150 29.86 0.43 -1.50
C GLY A 150 30.12 -0.64 -0.43
N ILE A 151 30.85 -1.73 -0.78
CA ILE A 151 31.31 -2.73 0.19
C ILE A 151 32.24 -2.10 1.25
N ALA A 152 33.15 -1.22 0.85
CA ALA A 152 34.01 -0.52 1.79
C ALA A 152 33.26 0.40 2.71
N GLN A 153 32.29 1.17 2.18
CA GLN A 153 31.41 2.04 2.96
C GLN A 153 30.55 1.24 3.95
N ILE A 154 29.96 0.11 3.53
CA ILE A 154 29.16 -0.75 4.43
C ILE A 154 30.04 -1.32 5.57
N LYS A 155 31.30 -1.68 5.30
CA LYS A 155 32.23 -2.12 6.35
C LYS A 155 32.48 -1.01 7.37
N GLU A 156 32.59 0.23 6.91
CA GLU A 156 32.76 1.40 7.76
C GLU A 156 31.54 1.63 8.65
N VAL A 157 30.33 1.57 8.09
CA VAL A 157 29.07 1.61 8.87
C VAL A 157 29.03 0.53 9.94
N CYS A 158 29.41 -0.73 9.61
CA CYS A 158 29.42 -1.84 10.53
C CYS A 158 30.49 -1.70 11.65
N ALA A 159 31.51 -0.87 11.45
CA ALA A 159 32.56 -0.59 12.42
C ALA A 159 32.19 0.52 13.41
N LEU A 160 31.12 1.29 13.17
CA LEU A 160 30.69 2.36 14.05
C LEU A 160 30.21 1.80 15.40
N PRO A 161 30.72 2.34 16.54
CA PRO A 161 30.53 1.71 17.85
C PRO A 161 29.08 1.73 18.36
N ASN A 162 28.32 2.76 17.98
CA ASN A 162 26.97 2.98 18.49
C ASN A 162 25.87 2.56 17.49
N ILE A 163 26.22 1.90 16.38
CA ILE A 163 25.25 1.31 15.45
C ILE A 163 25.22 -0.22 15.63
N ASP A 164 24.00 -0.75 15.68
CA ASP A 164 23.70 -2.19 15.67
C ASP A 164 23.04 -2.53 14.31
N VAL A 165 23.86 -2.93 13.34
CA VAL A 165 23.38 -3.30 11.99
C VAL A 165 22.62 -4.63 12.06
N ARG A 166 21.28 -4.55 12.08
CA ARG A 166 20.38 -5.70 12.18
C ARG A 166 20.04 -6.33 10.84
N GLY A 167 20.11 -5.56 9.76
CA GLY A 167 19.74 -6.06 8.45
C GLY A 167 20.39 -5.36 7.29
N ILE A 168 20.35 -6.00 6.14
CA ILE A 168 20.71 -5.44 4.84
C ILE A 168 19.63 -5.83 3.83
N PHE A 169 19.23 -4.88 2.98
CA PHE A 169 18.21 -5.13 1.99
C PHE A 169 18.46 -4.45 0.66
N SER A 170 17.79 -4.96 -0.36
CA SER A 170 17.61 -4.29 -1.63
C SER A 170 16.17 -4.40 -2.09
N HIS A 171 15.85 -3.96 -3.30
CA HIS A 171 14.51 -3.98 -3.83
C HIS A 171 14.52 -4.42 -5.30
N PHE A 172 13.68 -5.42 -5.63
CA PHE A 172 13.48 -5.80 -7.02
C PHE A 172 12.75 -4.69 -7.77
N SER A 173 13.25 -4.35 -8.96
CA SER A 173 12.66 -3.32 -9.83
C SER A 173 11.67 -3.90 -10.84
N THR A 174 11.85 -5.16 -11.25
CA THR A 174 11.10 -5.81 -12.34
C THR A 174 10.56 -7.19 -11.97
N ALA A 175 10.43 -7.49 -10.65
CA ALA A 175 9.90 -8.79 -10.23
C ALA A 175 8.42 -8.99 -10.58
N ASP A 176 7.70 -7.92 -10.90
CA ASP A 176 6.31 -7.88 -11.35
C ASP A 176 6.13 -7.94 -12.86
N GLU A 177 7.23 -7.93 -13.65
CA GLU A 177 7.23 -8.11 -15.10
C GLU A 177 7.36 -9.59 -15.47
N GLU A 178 7.00 -10.00 -16.70
CA GLU A 178 7.15 -11.35 -17.21
C GLU A 178 8.62 -11.80 -17.25
N ASP A 179 9.52 -10.92 -17.73
CA ASP A 179 10.95 -11.18 -17.76
C ASP A 179 11.62 -10.99 -16.39
N LYS A 180 12.00 -12.09 -15.77
CA LYS A 180 12.68 -12.13 -14.46
C LYS A 180 14.21 -11.99 -14.53
N SER A 181 14.80 -11.85 -15.72
CA SER A 181 16.26 -11.86 -15.91
C SER A 181 16.97 -10.80 -15.08
N PHE A 182 16.43 -9.58 -15.03
CA PHE A 182 17.01 -8.50 -14.24
C PHE A 182 16.83 -8.70 -12.73
N SER A 183 15.72 -9.27 -12.29
CA SER A 183 15.52 -9.64 -10.88
C SER A 183 16.52 -10.72 -10.44
N LEU A 184 16.85 -11.69 -11.28
CA LEU A 184 17.88 -12.69 -11.00
C LEU A 184 19.27 -12.04 -10.91
N LEU A 185 19.60 -11.08 -11.80
CA LEU A 185 20.84 -10.31 -11.72
C LEU A 185 20.91 -9.48 -10.42
N GLN A 186 19.81 -8.84 -10.00
CA GLN A 186 19.77 -8.13 -8.73
C GLN A 186 20.04 -9.06 -7.54
N LYS A 187 19.46 -10.26 -7.55
CA LYS A 187 19.70 -11.30 -6.53
C LYS A 187 21.17 -11.73 -6.51
N GLU A 188 21.80 -11.91 -7.67
CA GLU A 188 23.23 -12.26 -7.79
C GLU A 188 24.10 -11.15 -7.18
N ARG A 189 23.88 -9.90 -7.56
CA ARG A 189 24.61 -8.73 -7.02
C ARG A 189 24.46 -8.64 -5.50
N PHE A 190 23.25 -8.78 -4.99
CA PHE A 190 22.97 -8.79 -3.55
C PHE A 190 23.72 -9.92 -2.83
N SER A 191 23.69 -11.13 -3.38
CA SER A 191 24.40 -12.30 -2.83
C SER A 191 25.90 -12.09 -2.80
N SER A 192 26.46 -11.50 -3.87
CA SER A 192 27.91 -11.24 -3.99
C SER A 192 28.39 -10.25 -2.92
N VAL A 193 27.64 -9.17 -2.69
CA VAL A 193 27.98 -8.20 -1.63
C VAL A 193 27.89 -8.85 -0.26
N CYS A 194 26.81 -9.59 0.04
CA CYS A 194 26.68 -10.31 1.31
C CYS A 194 27.83 -11.32 1.55
N ALA A 195 28.26 -12.02 0.50
CA ALA A 195 29.39 -12.95 0.57
C ALA A 195 30.72 -12.21 0.83
N ALA A 196 30.95 -11.06 0.19
CA ALA A 196 32.16 -10.24 0.40
C ALA A 196 32.23 -9.66 1.83
N LEU A 197 31.08 -9.25 2.40
CA LEU A 197 30.99 -8.80 3.79
C LEU A 197 31.26 -9.96 4.77
N ALA A 198 30.69 -11.14 4.53
CA ALA A 198 30.92 -12.33 5.34
C ALA A 198 32.39 -12.78 5.30
N ALA A 199 33.06 -12.75 4.12
CA ALA A 199 34.50 -13.03 3.96
C ALA A 199 35.36 -12.04 4.73
N ALA A 200 34.88 -10.81 4.95
CA ALA A 200 35.54 -9.81 5.80
C ALA A 200 35.19 -9.94 7.31
N GLY A 201 34.50 -11.02 7.71
CA GLY A 201 34.11 -11.26 9.09
C GLY A 201 32.84 -10.50 9.54
N ILE A 202 32.13 -9.84 8.63
CA ILE A 202 30.91 -9.09 8.93
C ILE A 202 29.69 -9.96 8.58
N ASN A 203 28.97 -10.40 9.58
CA ASN A 203 27.75 -11.20 9.41
C ASN A 203 26.51 -10.41 9.81
N ILE A 204 25.79 -9.88 8.83
CA ILE A 204 24.53 -9.13 9.07
C ILE A 204 23.39 -10.15 9.22
N PRO A 205 22.64 -10.11 10.35
CA PRO A 205 21.71 -11.20 10.71
C PRO A 205 20.52 -11.37 9.76
N ILE A 206 19.97 -10.27 9.22
CA ILE A 206 18.74 -10.29 8.41
C ILE A 206 19.05 -9.76 7.01
N LYS A 207 18.95 -10.62 6.01
CA LYS A 207 19.07 -10.25 4.61
C LYS A 207 17.70 -10.32 3.97
N HIS A 208 17.27 -9.27 3.26
CA HIS A 208 15.96 -9.28 2.62
C HIS A 208 15.92 -8.54 1.28
N LEU A 209 15.33 -9.20 0.28
CA LEU A 209 15.25 -8.68 -1.08
C LEU A 209 13.81 -8.73 -1.63
N SER A 210 13.11 -9.84 -1.41
CA SER A 210 11.76 -10.08 -1.96
C SER A 210 10.75 -9.03 -1.50
N ASN A 211 10.10 -8.39 -2.46
CA ASN A 211 8.87 -7.61 -2.32
C ASN A 211 7.65 -8.51 -2.59
N SER A 212 6.46 -7.94 -2.72
CA SER A 212 5.24 -8.71 -3.03
C SER A 212 5.38 -9.55 -4.30
N ALA A 213 5.94 -9.01 -5.37
CA ALA A 213 6.15 -9.74 -6.62
C ALA A 213 7.18 -10.88 -6.45
N GLY A 214 8.26 -10.60 -5.72
CA GLY A 214 9.24 -11.63 -5.39
C GLY A 214 8.68 -12.77 -4.53
N ILE A 215 7.69 -12.49 -3.66
CA ILE A 215 6.98 -13.53 -2.90
C ILE A 215 6.12 -14.40 -3.82
N VAL A 216 5.45 -13.78 -4.80
CA VAL A 216 4.52 -14.47 -5.71
C VAL A 216 5.28 -15.36 -6.70
N ASP A 217 6.31 -14.81 -7.39
CA ASP A 217 6.86 -15.38 -8.62
C ASP A 217 8.30 -15.90 -8.50
N LEU A 218 9.04 -15.51 -7.46
CA LEU A 218 10.43 -15.92 -7.35
C LEU A 218 10.62 -16.95 -6.24
N PRO A 219 11.59 -17.87 -6.38
CA PRO A 219 11.93 -18.77 -5.29
C PRO A 219 12.30 -17.99 -4.02
N PRO A 220 11.82 -18.44 -2.84
CA PRO A 220 12.18 -17.83 -1.56
C PRO A 220 13.70 -17.65 -1.43
N CYS A 221 14.15 -16.51 -0.95
CA CYS A 221 15.56 -16.22 -0.80
C CYS A 221 15.82 -15.33 0.42
N PHE A 222 16.98 -15.58 1.06
CA PHE A 222 17.45 -14.89 2.24
C PHE A 222 16.58 -15.11 3.49
N ASP A 223 16.64 -14.18 4.47
CA ASP A 223 16.13 -14.41 5.82
C ASP A 223 14.72 -13.84 6.03
N MET A 224 14.31 -12.88 5.18
CA MET A 224 13.01 -12.19 5.33
C MET A 224 12.46 -11.75 3.97
N ALA A 225 11.13 -11.80 3.83
CA ALA A 225 10.38 -11.24 2.71
C ALA A 225 9.48 -10.09 3.19
N ARG A 226 9.12 -9.17 2.28
CA ARG A 226 8.32 -8.00 2.57
C ARG A 226 7.00 -8.04 1.79
N ALA A 227 5.92 -8.33 2.50
CA ALA A 227 4.57 -8.31 1.94
C ALA A 227 4.02 -6.87 1.96
N GLY A 228 3.75 -6.32 0.79
CA GLY A 228 3.10 -5.01 0.60
C GLY A 228 1.71 -5.20 0.01
N ILE A 229 1.52 -4.91 -1.27
CA ILE A 229 0.19 -4.89 -1.92
C ILE A 229 -0.59 -6.21 -1.78
N ILE A 230 0.09 -7.35 -1.70
CA ILE A 230 -0.56 -8.65 -1.51
C ILE A 230 -1.27 -8.76 -0.15
N LEU A 231 -0.86 -8.03 0.89
CA LEU A 231 -1.58 -7.95 2.16
C LEU A 231 -3.00 -7.40 1.99
N TYR A 232 -3.16 -6.51 1.02
CA TYR A 232 -4.42 -5.83 0.73
C TYR A 232 -5.27 -6.55 -0.32
N GLY A 233 -4.80 -7.75 -0.73
CA GLY A 233 -5.55 -8.66 -1.58
C GLY A 233 -5.44 -8.36 -3.07
N LEU A 234 -4.38 -7.66 -3.48
CA LEU A 234 -4.12 -7.31 -4.87
C LEU A 234 -2.79 -7.90 -5.34
N TYR A 235 -2.74 -8.28 -6.59
CA TYR A 235 -1.50 -8.70 -7.22
C TYR A 235 -0.67 -7.49 -7.67
N PRO A 236 0.67 -7.59 -7.68
CA PRO A 236 1.55 -6.49 -8.05
C PRO A 236 1.36 -5.96 -9.47
N SER A 237 1.05 -6.85 -10.41
CA SER A 237 0.73 -6.55 -11.82
C SER A 237 -0.16 -7.62 -12.42
N ASP A 238 -0.54 -7.43 -13.69
CA ASP A 238 -1.27 -8.46 -14.46
C ASP A 238 -0.33 -9.56 -15.02
N GLU A 239 0.99 -9.38 -14.95
CA GLU A 239 2.00 -10.31 -15.48
C GLU A 239 2.47 -11.35 -14.45
N VAL A 240 2.14 -11.18 -13.16
CA VAL A 240 2.51 -12.16 -12.13
C VAL A 240 1.54 -13.34 -12.09
N GLU A 241 2.04 -14.50 -11.63
CA GLU A 241 1.23 -15.70 -11.48
C GLU A 241 0.12 -15.52 -10.43
N ARG A 242 -1.12 -15.89 -10.79
CA ARG A 242 -2.30 -15.83 -9.89
C ARG A 242 -2.37 -17.05 -8.97
N SER A 243 -1.27 -17.42 -8.31
CA SER A 243 -1.12 -18.67 -7.54
C SER A 243 -1.58 -18.58 -6.08
N MET A 244 -1.90 -17.39 -5.57
CA MET A 244 -2.38 -17.15 -4.21
C MET A 244 -3.89 -16.89 -4.19
N LYS A 245 -4.57 -17.25 -3.10
CA LYS A 245 -6.02 -16.96 -2.93
C LYS A 245 -6.24 -15.61 -2.24
N LEU A 246 -5.76 -14.54 -2.86
CA LEU A 246 -5.87 -13.20 -2.29
C LEU A 246 -7.33 -12.73 -2.22
N LYS A 247 -7.66 -11.99 -1.16
CA LYS A 247 -8.97 -11.39 -0.92
C LYS A 247 -8.81 -9.86 -0.85
N PRO A 248 -9.40 -9.07 -1.79
CA PRO A 248 -9.39 -7.62 -1.68
C PRO A 248 -9.95 -7.17 -0.33
N ALA A 249 -9.16 -6.37 0.39
CA ALA A 249 -9.48 -5.98 1.76
C ALA A 249 -10.28 -4.68 1.84
N LEU A 250 -10.34 -3.86 0.77
CA LEU A 250 -11.02 -2.58 0.78
C LEU A 250 -12.16 -2.54 -0.23
N SER A 251 -13.30 -1.98 0.21
CA SER A 251 -14.41 -1.56 -0.66
C SER A 251 -14.72 -0.09 -0.40
N LEU A 252 -15.04 0.66 -1.47
CA LEU A 252 -15.33 2.10 -1.42
C LEU A 252 -16.79 2.37 -1.80
N TYR A 253 -17.48 3.12 -0.96
CA TYR A 253 -18.91 3.41 -1.09
C TYR A 253 -19.23 4.90 -1.05
N ALA A 254 -20.34 5.30 -1.71
CA ALA A 254 -20.90 6.64 -1.57
C ALA A 254 -22.43 6.60 -1.65
N LYS A 255 -23.12 7.59 -1.04
CA LYS A 255 -24.56 7.71 -1.11
C LYS A 255 -25.02 8.58 -2.26
N VAL A 256 -26.16 8.23 -2.82
CA VAL A 256 -26.96 9.11 -3.69
C VAL A 256 -27.57 10.21 -2.84
N ASN A 257 -27.29 11.48 -3.13
CA ASN A 257 -27.87 12.63 -2.43
C ASN A 257 -28.90 13.40 -3.25
N PHE A 258 -28.93 13.20 -4.57
CA PHE A 258 -29.83 13.88 -5.46
C PHE A 258 -30.23 13.03 -6.66
N LEU A 259 -31.48 13.17 -7.10
CA LEU A 259 -32.03 12.52 -8.30
C LEU A 259 -32.81 13.53 -9.11
N LYS A 260 -32.67 13.48 -10.42
CA LYS A 260 -33.51 14.26 -11.36
C LYS A 260 -33.63 13.56 -12.71
N GLU A 261 -34.65 13.91 -13.46
CA GLU A 261 -34.74 13.63 -14.89
C GLU A 261 -34.27 14.86 -15.68
N ILE A 262 -33.59 14.62 -16.78
CA ILE A 262 -33.17 15.64 -17.74
C ILE A 262 -33.66 15.25 -19.13
N ASP A 263 -34.03 16.24 -19.94
CA ASP A 263 -34.49 16.05 -21.30
C ASP A 263 -33.29 15.87 -22.27
N GLU A 264 -33.56 15.31 -23.43
CA GLU A 264 -32.65 15.27 -24.55
C GLU A 264 -32.03 16.64 -24.83
N GLY A 265 -30.73 16.69 -25.15
CA GLY A 265 -29.96 17.90 -25.35
C GLY A 265 -29.46 18.59 -24.08
N THR A 266 -29.86 18.13 -22.89
CA THR A 266 -29.37 18.70 -21.63
C THR A 266 -27.95 18.24 -21.35
N ALA A 267 -27.08 19.20 -21.05
CA ALA A 267 -25.69 18.92 -20.71
C ALA A 267 -25.48 18.70 -19.20
N VAL A 268 -24.48 17.84 -18.83
CA VAL A 268 -24.16 17.51 -17.43
C VAL A 268 -22.71 17.90 -17.08
N GLY A 269 -22.55 18.58 -15.96
CA GLY A 269 -21.27 18.85 -15.31
C GLY A 269 -20.40 19.90 -15.99
N TYR A 270 -19.19 20.06 -15.46
CA TYR A 270 -18.21 21.01 -15.95
C TYR A 270 -17.78 20.72 -17.38
N GLY A 271 -17.75 21.78 -18.22
CA GLY A 271 -17.34 21.70 -19.61
C GLY A 271 -18.35 20.99 -20.50
N ARG A 272 -19.54 20.65 -19.99
CA ARG A 272 -20.65 20.06 -20.75
C ARG A 272 -20.20 18.83 -21.58
N THR A 273 -19.34 17.99 -21.00
CA THR A 273 -18.72 16.85 -21.72
C THR A 273 -19.68 15.69 -21.97
N PHE A 274 -20.80 15.66 -21.28
CA PHE A 274 -21.92 14.76 -21.55
C PHE A 274 -23.14 15.59 -21.95
N VAL A 275 -23.82 15.17 -22.99
CA VAL A 275 -25.11 15.71 -23.42
C VAL A 275 -26.08 14.54 -23.56
N ALA A 276 -27.22 14.63 -22.92
CA ALA A 276 -28.24 13.58 -22.96
C ALA A 276 -28.79 13.43 -24.39
N ASN A 277 -28.78 12.21 -24.90
CA ASN A 277 -29.33 11.87 -26.24
C ASN A 277 -30.76 11.31 -26.18
N LYS A 278 -31.32 11.23 -24.98
CA LYS A 278 -32.69 10.81 -24.67
C LYS A 278 -33.04 11.35 -23.27
N LYS A 279 -34.32 11.24 -22.90
CA LYS A 279 -34.72 11.51 -21.52
C LYS A 279 -33.91 10.62 -20.57
N THR A 280 -33.14 11.22 -19.68
CA THR A 280 -32.12 10.54 -18.83
C THR A 280 -32.40 10.81 -17.36
N ARG A 281 -32.38 9.76 -16.53
CA ARG A 281 -32.44 9.87 -15.09
C ARG A 281 -31.05 9.92 -14.50
N VAL A 282 -30.71 11.04 -13.85
CA VAL A 282 -29.40 11.32 -13.29
C VAL A 282 -29.41 11.21 -11.80
N ALA A 283 -28.49 10.46 -11.21
CA ALA A 283 -28.18 10.47 -9.78
C ALA A 283 -26.87 11.21 -9.52
N THR A 284 -26.79 11.94 -8.41
CA THR A 284 -25.57 12.55 -7.90
C THR A 284 -25.08 11.78 -6.68
N LEU A 285 -23.82 11.41 -6.67
CA LEU A 285 -23.13 10.74 -5.57
C LEU A 285 -22.31 11.71 -4.74
N CYS A 286 -22.27 11.49 -3.42
CA CYS A 286 -21.51 12.29 -2.45
C CYS A 286 -20.02 11.93 -2.42
N ALA A 287 -19.37 11.74 -3.56
CA ALA A 287 -17.94 11.49 -3.68
C ALA A 287 -17.37 12.17 -4.92
N GLY A 288 -16.19 12.72 -4.81
CA GLY A 288 -15.49 13.39 -5.89
C GLY A 288 -13.98 13.31 -5.75
N TYR A 289 -13.24 14.16 -6.50
CA TYR A 289 -11.79 14.03 -6.54
C TYR A 289 -11.10 14.41 -5.22
N ALA A 290 -11.74 15.20 -4.35
CA ALA A 290 -11.20 15.46 -3.02
C ALA A 290 -11.34 14.24 -2.06
N ASP A 291 -12.12 13.24 -2.45
CA ASP A 291 -12.24 11.97 -1.74
C ASP A 291 -11.28 10.89 -2.25
N GLY A 292 -10.52 11.21 -3.30
CA GLY A 292 -9.60 10.27 -3.95
C GLY A 292 -10.18 9.62 -5.22
N ILE A 293 -11.28 10.15 -5.77
CA ILE A 293 -11.85 9.67 -7.04
C ILE A 293 -11.13 10.37 -8.20
N PRO A 294 -10.26 9.72 -8.97
CA PRO A 294 -9.53 10.37 -10.05
C PRO A 294 -10.49 11.00 -11.06
N ARG A 295 -10.19 12.23 -11.50
CA ARG A 295 -11.06 12.96 -12.43
C ARG A 295 -11.16 12.29 -13.78
N MET A 296 -10.14 11.52 -14.16
CA MET A 296 -10.04 10.81 -15.44
C MET A 296 -11.05 9.67 -15.59
N ILE A 297 -11.53 9.07 -14.50
CA ILE A 297 -12.48 7.95 -14.55
C ILE A 297 -13.82 8.32 -15.22
N ALA A 298 -14.15 9.61 -15.27
CA ALA A 298 -15.36 10.10 -15.93
C ALA A 298 -15.46 9.72 -17.44
N ARG A 299 -14.35 9.29 -18.04
CA ARG A 299 -14.31 8.90 -19.45
C ARG A 299 -14.98 7.54 -19.68
N ASP A 300 -14.55 6.54 -18.91
CA ASP A 300 -14.91 5.14 -19.13
C ASP A 300 -15.51 4.45 -17.91
N GLY A 301 -15.52 5.14 -16.75
CA GLY A 301 -15.84 4.57 -15.45
C GLY A 301 -17.33 4.34 -15.19
N TYR A 302 -17.56 3.42 -14.28
CA TYR A 302 -18.87 3.04 -13.76
C TYR A 302 -18.81 3.00 -12.23
N VAL A 303 -19.98 2.98 -11.62
CA VAL A 303 -20.19 2.55 -10.24
C VAL A 303 -21.25 1.45 -10.24
N LEU A 304 -21.33 0.67 -9.16
CA LEU A 304 -22.41 -0.30 -9.00
C LEU A 304 -23.53 0.28 -8.15
N LEU A 305 -24.76 0.02 -8.55
CA LEU A 305 -25.94 0.49 -7.83
C LEU A 305 -27.10 -0.48 -8.05
N CYS A 306 -27.66 -1.01 -6.97
CA CYS A 306 -28.72 -2.02 -7.02
C CYS A 306 -28.36 -3.24 -7.90
N GLY A 307 -27.10 -3.70 -7.83
CA GLY A 307 -26.60 -4.86 -8.58
C GLY A 307 -26.35 -4.62 -10.06
N LYS A 308 -26.28 -3.36 -10.52
CA LYS A 308 -26.08 -2.98 -11.92
C LYS A 308 -24.98 -1.93 -12.05
N ARG A 309 -24.33 -1.89 -13.22
CA ARG A 309 -23.35 -0.84 -13.58
C ARG A 309 -24.08 0.43 -14.01
N ALA A 310 -23.79 1.55 -13.35
CA ALA A 310 -24.26 2.89 -13.68
C ALA A 310 -23.07 3.72 -14.21
N LYS A 311 -23.17 4.24 -15.45
CA LYS A 311 -22.06 4.98 -16.07
C LYS A 311 -21.90 6.34 -15.42
N ILE A 312 -20.65 6.74 -15.18
CA ILE A 312 -20.31 8.11 -14.76
C ILE A 312 -20.49 9.03 -15.97
N ILE A 313 -21.27 10.10 -15.80
CA ILE A 313 -21.59 11.07 -16.85
C ILE A 313 -21.14 12.49 -16.46
N GLY A 314 -20.60 13.20 -17.44
CA GLY A 314 -19.97 14.49 -17.18
C GLY A 314 -18.65 14.33 -16.39
N ARG A 315 -18.03 15.42 -16.00
CA ARG A 315 -16.75 15.38 -15.26
C ARG A 315 -16.99 15.15 -13.78
N VAL A 316 -16.10 14.37 -13.13
CA VAL A 316 -16.06 14.27 -11.66
C VAL A 316 -15.75 15.65 -11.10
N CYS A 317 -16.56 16.09 -10.13
CA CYS A 317 -16.37 17.34 -9.39
C CYS A 317 -15.55 17.11 -8.11
N MET A 318 -15.28 18.19 -7.36
CA MET A 318 -14.49 18.10 -6.12
C MET A 318 -15.13 17.14 -5.09
N ASP A 319 -16.44 17.27 -4.87
CA ASP A 319 -17.16 16.59 -3.79
C ASP A 319 -18.27 15.66 -4.28
N GLN A 320 -18.51 15.62 -5.59
CA GLN A 320 -19.65 14.92 -6.18
C GLN A 320 -19.32 14.41 -7.59
N MET A 321 -20.03 13.37 -8.00
CA MET A 321 -20.07 12.90 -9.39
C MET A 321 -21.48 12.51 -9.78
N MET A 322 -21.78 12.61 -11.08
CA MET A 322 -23.07 12.27 -11.65
C MET A 322 -23.00 10.94 -12.38
N ILE A 323 -24.06 10.15 -12.27
CA ILE A 323 -24.20 8.85 -12.91
C ILE A 323 -25.55 8.73 -13.61
N ASP A 324 -25.57 7.99 -14.71
CA ASP A 324 -26.79 7.64 -15.43
C ASP A 324 -27.46 6.43 -14.75
N VAL A 325 -28.67 6.62 -14.25
CA VAL A 325 -29.49 5.59 -13.60
C VAL A 325 -30.81 5.36 -14.30
N THR A 326 -30.90 5.71 -15.61
CA THR A 326 -32.11 5.57 -16.42
C THR A 326 -32.67 4.15 -16.39
N ASP A 327 -31.77 3.15 -16.49
CA ASP A 327 -32.13 1.74 -16.52
C ASP A 327 -32.09 1.05 -15.13
N ILE A 328 -32.03 1.86 -14.04
CA ILE A 328 -32.00 1.40 -12.63
C ILE A 328 -33.12 2.07 -11.83
N PRO A 329 -34.39 1.63 -12.01
CA PRO A 329 -35.55 2.32 -11.46
C PRO A 329 -35.60 2.34 -9.92
N ASP A 330 -34.99 1.36 -9.25
CA ASP A 330 -35.00 1.21 -7.79
C ASP A 330 -34.12 2.20 -7.03
N VAL A 331 -33.35 3.02 -7.75
CA VAL A 331 -32.48 4.03 -7.15
C VAL A 331 -33.28 5.14 -6.50
N LYS A 332 -32.94 5.48 -5.26
CA LYS A 332 -33.53 6.56 -4.48
C LYS A 332 -32.46 7.36 -3.73
N ILE A 333 -32.82 8.52 -3.24
CA ILE A 333 -31.95 9.30 -2.34
C ILE A 333 -31.60 8.42 -1.12
N GLY A 334 -30.33 8.36 -0.76
CA GLY A 334 -29.79 7.47 0.27
C GLY A 334 -29.40 6.06 -0.23
N SER A 335 -29.68 5.69 -1.48
CA SER A 335 -29.11 4.47 -2.07
C SER A 335 -27.60 4.51 -2.00
N VAL A 336 -26.96 3.35 -1.75
CA VAL A 336 -25.51 3.22 -1.64
C VAL A 336 -24.97 2.72 -2.98
N ALA A 337 -24.06 3.49 -3.55
CA ALA A 337 -23.28 3.09 -4.71
C ALA A 337 -21.96 2.47 -4.26
N THR A 338 -21.55 1.39 -4.90
CA THR A 338 -20.23 0.78 -4.76
C THR A 338 -19.32 1.34 -5.84
N ILE A 339 -18.26 2.02 -5.42
CA ILE A 339 -17.24 2.60 -6.32
C ILE A 339 -16.14 1.58 -6.59
N ILE A 340 -15.66 0.90 -5.54
CA ILE A 340 -14.75 -0.25 -5.60
C ILE A 340 -15.35 -1.34 -4.73
N GLY A 341 -15.43 -2.57 -5.22
CA GLY A 341 -16.00 -3.70 -4.49
C GLY A 341 -17.17 -4.37 -5.22
N ARG A 342 -18.01 -5.08 -4.47
CA ARG A 342 -19.10 -5.90 -5.02
C ARG A 342 -20.48 -5.35 -4.67
N ASP A 343 -21.41 -5.46 -5.63
CA ASP A 343 -22.83 -5.26 -5.43
C ASP A 343 -23.61 -6.37 -6.19
N GLY A 344 -24.16 -7.31 -5.44
CA GLY A 344 -24.79 -8.50 -6.02
C GLY A 344 -23.78 -9.40 -6.74
N LYS A 345 -23.95 -9.56 -8.06
CA LYS A 345 -23.06 -10.34 -8.92
C LYS A 345 -21.99 -9.50 -9.61
N GLU A 346 -22.17 -8.20 -9.61
CA GLU A 346 -21.24 -7.25 -10.22
C GLU A 346 -20.10 -6.91 -9.28
N GLU A 347 -18.94 -6.63 -9.86
CA GLU A 347 -17.73 -6.22 -9.16
C GLU A 347 -17.00 -5.12 -9.94
N ILE A 348 -16.43 -4.16 -9.22
CA ILE A 348 -15.44 -3.22 -9.73
C ILE A 348 -14.20 -3.41 -8.86
N THR A 349 -13.15 -3.98 -9.43
CA THR A 349 -11.87 -4.16 -8.72
C THR A 349 -11.06 -2.86 -8.70
N ALA A 350 -10.11 -2.74 -7.76
CA ALA A 350 -9.18 -1.62 -7.74
C ALA A 350 -8.35 -1.55 -9.03
N ASP A 351 -8.01 -2.71 -9.64
CA ASP A 351 -7.27 -2.76 -10.91
C ASP A 351 -8.14 -2.27 -12.09
N GLU A 352 -9.44 -2.66 -12.15
CA GLU A 352 -10.36 -2.13 -13.16
C GLU A 352 -10.51 -0.61 -13.01
N PHE A 353 -10.66 -0.13 -11.78
CA PHE A 353 -10.77 1.31 -11.49
C PHE A 353 -9.50 2.06 -11.87
N ALA A 354 -8.32 1.49 -11.59
CA ALA A 354 -7.02 2.04 -11.96
C ALA A 354 -6.84 2.16 -13.49
N ARG A 355 -7.27 1.16 -14.25
CA ARG A 355 -7.25 1.21 -15.73
C ARG A 355 -8.05 2.40 -16.28
N TRP A 356 -9.23 2.70 -15.72
CA TRP A 356 -10.01 3.88 -16.11
C TRP A 356 -9.32 5.20 -15.76
N ALA A 357 -8.51 5.20 -14.70
CA ALA A 357 -7.74 6.36 -14.28
C ALA A 357 -6.40 6.51 -15.04
N GLY A 358 -5.95 5.48 -15.74
CA GLY A 358 -4.65 5.45 -16.42
C GLY A 358 -3.47 5.26 -15.47
N THR A 359 -3.68 4.49 -14.38
CA THR A 359 -2.68 4.25 -13.33
C THR A 359 -2.77 2.81 -12.79
N ILE A 360 -2.16 2.55 -11.63
CA ILE A 360 -2.11 1.26 -10.93
C ILE A 360 -2.96 1.27 -9.66
N SER A 361 -3.39 0.10 -9.21
CA SER A 361 -4.22 -0.07 -8.03
C SER A 361 -3.58 0.49 -6.74
N TYR A 362 -2.26 0.49 -6.63
CA TYR A 362 -1.50 1.11 -5.54
C TYR A 362 -1.85 2.60 -5.38
N GLU A 363 -1.80 3.36 -6.47
CA GLU A 363 -2.09 4.80 -6.46
C GLU A 363 -3.56 5.06 -6.11
N ILE A 364 -4.47 4.25 -6.65
CA ILE A 364 -5.90 4.36 -6.36
C ILE A 364 -6.17 4.21 -4.86
N LEU A 365 -5.62 3.16 -4.24
CA LEU A 365 -5.87 2.88 -2.83
C LEU A 365 -5.22 3.93 -1.92
N CYS A 366 -3.95 4.29 -2.17
CA CYS A 366 -3.25 5.34 -1.44
C CYS A 366 -3.90 6.71 -1.63
N GLY A 367 -4.56 6.95 -2.77
CA GLY A 367 -5.24 8.19 -3.10
C GLY A 367 -6.55 8.42 -2.34
N ILE A 368 -7.13 7.40 -1.69
CA ILE A 368 -8.34 7.56 -0.88
C ILE A 368 -8.03 8.50 0.29
N SER A 369 -8.61 9.71 0.25
CA SER A 369 -8.24 10.78 1.17
C SER A 369 -8.69 10.50 2.62
N LYS A 370 -8.06 11.18 3.59
CA LYS A 370 -8.40 11.07 5.03
C LYS A 370 -9.84 11.58 5.35
N ARG A 371 -10.48 12.31 4.44
CA ARG A 371 -11.89 12.74 4.62
C ARG A 371 -12.91 11.62 4.35
N VAL A 372 -12.47 10.49 3.80
CA VAL A 372 -13.26 9.26 3.65
C VAL A 372 -12.99 8.39 4.89
N PRO A 373 -13.93 8.24 5.82
CA PRO A 373 -13.71 7.42 7.00
C PRO A 373 -13.52 5.95 6.63
N ARG A 374 -12.61 5.27 7.34
CA ARG A 374 -12.42 3.81 7.26
C ARG A 374 -13.29 3.16 8.33
N LEU A 375 -14.03 2.16 7.93
CA LEU A 375 -14.83 1.32 8.80
C LEU A 375 -14.27 -0.09 8.76
N TYR A 376 -14.01 -0.65 9.92
CA TYR A 376 -13.36 -1.94 10.01
C TYR A 376 -14.37 -3.03 10.38
N ASP A 377 -14.36 -4.13 9.61
CA ASP A 377 -15.04 -5.34 10.04
C ASP A 377 -14.20 -5.97 11.15
N LYS A 378 -14.77 -6.04 12.37
CA LYS A 378 -14.12 -6.75 13.46
C LYS A 378 -14.08 -8.22 13.12
N THR A 379 -12.89 -8.80 13.08
CA THR A 379 -12.70 -10.25 13.03
C THR A 379 -13.50 -10.89 14.15
N LYS A 380 -14.40 -11.82 13.79
CA LYS A 380 -15.12 -12.64 14.76
C LYS A 380 -14.18 -13.67 15.36
#